data_5b918f37d8d300200b1a04e0d1d0e8bf
#
_entry.id   5b918f37d8d300200b1a04e0d1d0e8bf
#
_cell.length_a   1.000
_cell.length_b   1.000
_cell.length_c   1.000
_cell.angle_alpha   90.00
_cell.angle_beta   90.00
_cell.angle_gamma   90.00
#
_symmetry.space_group_name_H-M   'P 1'
#
loop_
_entity.id
_entity.type
_entity.pdbx_description
1 polymer ?
#
loop_
_entity_poly.entity_id
_entity_poly.type
_entity_poly.pdbx_seq_one_letter_code
_entity_poly.pdbx_strand_id
1 'polypeptide(L)'
;MLQENCYIVSDETGECVIIDCGAQYQQEYKAIEQYISSNNLKVVHLLNTHLHFDHVMGNPFILRTYQLNTMASTRDQFLYENVSGQFRMFMGMNYSEEFPCFIAKDLDEGDTVAFGSHTFRIIATPGHTPGGICFYCAEEGVLFSGDSLFRFSIGRTDLEGGSTSQLIQALSQKVMTLPAQTVVYPGHGPTTTIAEEQMNNPYL
;
A
#
# COMPACT_ATOMS: atom_id res chain seq x y z
N MET A 1 4.31 4.62 15.47
CA MET A 1 4.39 3.45 16.38
C MET A 1 4.49 2.15 15.59
N LEU A 2 3.74 1.98 14.51
CA LEU A 2 3.80 0.78 13.67
C LEU A 2 4.85 0.86 12.55
N GLN A 3 5.41 2.03 12.28
CA GLN A 3 6.48 2.26 11.28
C GLN A 3 6.10 1.77 9.87
N GLU A 4 4.87 2.07 9.48
CA GLU A 4 4.42 1.89 8.10
C GLU A 4 5.20 2.83 7.17
N ASN A 5 5.45 2.39 5.95
CA ASN A 5 6.13 3.13 4.89
C ASN A 5 5.09 3.77 3.96
N CYS A 6 4.83 5.06 4.15
CA CYS A 6 4.06 5.88 3.20
C CYS A 6 4.94 6.32 2.03
N TYR A 7 4.52 6.07 0.80
CA TYR A 7 5.30 6.43 -0.38
C TYR A 7 4.65 7.56 -1.17
N ILE A 8 5.46 8.56 -1.55
CA ILE A 8 5.11 9.56 -2.56
C ILE A 8 5.93 9.25 -3.80
N VAL A 9 5.26 8.79 -4.86
CA VAL A 9 5.90 8.39 -6.11
C VAL A 9 5.58 9.42 -7.19
N SER A 10 6.60 10.01 -7.79
CA SER A 10 6.46 11.07 -8.79
C SER A 10 7.40 10.84 -9.98
N ASP A 11 7.09 11.47 -11.09
CA ASP A 11 7.93 11.49 -12.28
C ASP A 11 8.27 12.92 -12.74
N GLU A 12 8.92 13.06 -13.88
CA GLU A 12 9.34 14.34 -14.46
C GLU A 12 8.19 15.25 -14.90
N THR A 13 6.96 14.73 -14.99
CA THR A 13 5.78 15.55 -15.29
C THR A 13 5.31 16.39 -14.12
N GLY A 14 5.80 16.04 -12.91
CA GLY A 14 5.34 16.62 -11.65
C GLY A 14 4.04 16.02 -11.12
N GLU A 15 3.42 15.07 -11.80
CA GLU A 15 2.33 14.28 -11.20
C GLU A 15 2.88 13.28 -10.20
N CYS A 16 2.15 13.05 -9.12
CA CYS A 16 2.52 12.06 -8.11
C CYS A 16 1.31 11.31 -7.57
N VAL A 17 1.58 10.13 -7.06
CA VAL A 17 0.61 9.32 -6.31
C VAL A 17 1.11 9.11 -4.88
N ILE A 18 0.19 8.95 -3.95
CA ILE A 18 0.49 8.55 -2.57
C ILE A 18 0.05 7.10 -2.44
N ILE A 19 0.98 6.23 -2.00
CA ILE A 19 0.70 4.80 -1.74
C ILE A 19 0.80 4.58 -0.25
N ASP A 20 -0.23 4.04 0.33
CA ASP A 20 -0.45 3.80 1.75
C ASP A 20 -0.15 5.06 2.59
N CYS A 21 -1.14 5.64 3.16
CA CYS A 21 -0.97 6.82 3.99
C CYS A 21 -1.37 6.49 5.42
N GLY A 22 -0.40 6.00 6.20
CA GLY A 22 -0.58 5.68 7.60
C GLY A 22 -0.37 6.88 8.54
N ALA A 23 -0.14 8.07 8.01
CA ALA A 23 0.10 9.28 8.79
C ALA A 23 -1.06 9.58 9.76
N GLN A 24 -0.72 9.86 11.03
CA GLN A 24 -1.69 10.10 12.11
C GLN A 24 -1.50 11.44 12.80
N TYR A 25 -0.31 12.04 12.69
CA TYR A 25 0.06 13.22 13.46
C TYR A 25 0.27 14.43 12.56
N GLN A 26 -0.04 15.62 13.09
CA GLN A 26 0.13 16.89 12.39
C GLN A 26 1.55 17.11 11.83
N GLN A 27 2.56 16.55 12.48
CA GLN A 27 3.94 16.65 12.00
C GLN A 27 4.14 15.83 10.72
N GLU A 28 3.51 14.65 10.61
CA GLU A 28 3.55 13.77 9.44
C GLU A 28 2.77 14.40 8.28
N TYR A 29 1.57 14.94 8.54
CA TYR A 29 0.80 15.68 7.55
C TYR A 29 1.60 16.85 6.94
N LYS A 30 2.23 17.66 7.83
CA LYS A 30 3.09 18.77 7.38
C LYS A 30 4.30 18.30 6.57
N ALA A 31 4.89 17.16 6.91
CA ALA A 31 6.01 16.61 6.16
C ALA A 31 5.59 16.21 4.74
N ILE A 32 4.42 15.57 4.59
CA ILE A 32 3.82 15.23 3.28
C ILE A 32 3.54 16.50 2.47
N GLU A 33 2.82 17.47 3.05
CA GLU A 33 2.49 18.74 2.38
C GLU A 33 3.74 19.53 1.96
N GLN A 34 4.74 19.59 2.85
CA GLN A 34 6.00 20.28 2.58
C GLN A 34 6.77 19.59 1.44
N TYR A 35 6.84 18.26 1.44
CA TYR A 35 7.51 17.52 0.37
C TYR A 35 6.85 17.78 -0.98
N ILE A 36 5.51 17.66 -1.05
CA ILE A 36 4.73 17.88 -2.26
C ILE A 36 4.89 19.33 -2.76
N SER A 37 4.76 20.32 -1.88
CA SER A 37 4.86 21.73 -2.26
C SER A 37 6.28 22.13 -2.66
N SER A 38 7.32 21.67 -1.94
CA SER A 38 8.72 22.00 -2.23
C SER A 38 9.21 21.42 -3.54
N ASN A 39 8.62 20.31 -3.99
CA ASN A 39 8.94 19.67 -5.27
C ASN A 39 7.95 20.05 -6.39
N ASN A 40 7.01 20.96 -6.16
CA ASN A 40 5.97 21.38 -7.11
C ASN A 40 5.16 20.20 -7.67
N LEU A 41 4.85 19.21 -6.82
CA LEU A 41 4.13 18.00 -7.22
C LEU A 41 2.61 18.23 -7.19
N LYS A 42 1.93 17.51 -8.09
CA LYS A 42 0.46 17.43 -8.16
C LYS A 42 0.01 16.03 -7.80
N VAL A 43 -0.62 15.85 -6.65
CA VAL A 43 -1.18 14.55 -6.24
C VAL A 43 -2.38 14.23 -7.11
N VAL A 44 -2.32 13.12 -7.85
CA VAL A 44 -3.38 12.69 -8.76
C VAL A 44 -4.15 11.46 -8.27
N HIS A 45 -3.53 10.61 -7.46
CA HIS A 45 -4.17 9.43 -6.88
C HIS A 45 -3.72 9.18 -5.44
N LEU A 46 -4.64 8.64 -4.64
CA LEU A 46 -4.37 7.93 -3.40
C LEU A 46 -4.59 6.44 -3.64
N LEU A 47 -3.59 5.62 -3.39
CA LEU A 47 -3.60 4.17 -3.60
C LEU A 47 -3.39 3.47 -2.26
N ASN A 48 -4.11 2.38 -2.01
CA ASN A 48 -3.80 1.51 -0.87
C ASN A 48 -3.56 0.09 -1.35
N THR A 49 -2.48 -0.51 -0.85
CA THR A 49 -2.13 -1.91 -1.11
C THR A 49 -3.12 -2.86 -0.44
N HIS A 50 -3.63 -2.47 0.70
CA HIS A 50 -4.68 -3.14 1.48
C HIS A 50 -5.28 -2.14 2.49
N LEU A 51 -6.31 -2.54 3.25
CA LEU A 51 -7.07 -1.60 4.06
C LEU A 51 -6.98 -1.86 5.58
N HIS A 52 -5.81 -2.34 6.06
CA HIS A 52 -5.51 -2.28 7.49
C HIS A 52 -5.34 -0.83 7.95
N PHE A 53 -5.70 -0.60 9.21
CA PHE A 53 -5.82 0.77 9.77
C PHE A 53 -4.54 1.58 9.65
N ASP A 54 -3.38 0.97 9.84
CA ASP A 54 -2.08 1.64 9.79
C ASP A 54 -1.64 2.08 8.39
N HIS A 55 -2.26 1.54 7.33
CA HIS A 55 -2.05 1.97 5.94
C HIS A 55 -3.04 3.04 5.48
N VAL A 56 -4.12 3.30 6.25
CA VAL A 56 -5.22 4.17 5.81
C VAL A 56 -5.52 5.33 6.76
N MET A 57 -4.87 5.41 7.91
CA MET A 57 -5.14 6.43 8.93
C MET A 57 -5.00 7.86 8.42
N GLY A 58 -4.14 8.11 7.45
CA GLY A 58 -3.97 9.40 6.81
C GLY A 58 -4.94 9.68 5.66
N ASN A 59 -5.77 8.71 5.23
CA ASN A 59 -6.70 8.92 4.13
C ASN A 59 -7.67 10.09 4.37
N PRO A 60 -8.22 10.33 5.59
CA PRO A 60 -9.01 11.53 5.87
C PRO A 60 -8.24 12.84 5.67
N PHE A 61 -6.94 12.87 5.98
CA PHE A 61 -6.09 14.03 5.70
C PHE A 61 -5.94 14.24 4.19
N ILE A 62 -5.66 13.17 3.41
CA ILE A 62 -5.54 13.24 1.95
C ILE A 62 -6.86 13.70 1.32
N LEU A 63 -8.00 13.18 1.79
CA LEU A 63 -9.32 13.61 1.32
C LEU A 63 -9.56 15.10 1.58
N ARG A 64 -9.23 15.62 2.76
CA ARG A 64 -9.41 17.04 3.10
C ARG A 64 -8.49 17.96 2.29
N THR A 65 -7.25 17.54 2.05
CA THR A 65 -6.21 18.39 1.46
C THR A 65 -6.22 18.33 -0.07
N TYR A 66 -6.38 17.15 -0.64
CA TYR A 66 -6.27 16.92 -2.10
C TYR A 66 -7.58 16.47 -2.73
N GLN A 67 -8.65 16.28 -1.96
CA GLN A 67 -9.99 15.84 -2.41
C GLN A 67 -9.97 14.48 -3.14
N LEU A 68 -9.08 13.59 -2.70
CA LEU A 68 -8.92 12.25 -3.24
C LEU A 68 -9.41 11.21 -2.24
N ASN A 69 -10.21 10.26 -2.72
CA ASN A 69 -10.49 9.00 -2.05
C ASN A 69 -9.61 7.90 -2.62
N THR A 70 -9.45 6.80 -1.87
CA THR A 70 -8.53 5.75 -2.25
C THR A 70 -9.01 4.93 -3.44
N MET A 71 -8.05 4.42 -4.20
CA MET A 71 -8.22 3.30 -5.13
C MET A 71 -7.58 2.07 -4.48
N ALA A 72 -8.34 1.01 -4.27
CA ALA A 72 -7.94 -0.21 -3.57
C ALA A 72 -8.86 -1.36 -3.96
N SER A 73 -8.57 -2.58 -3.50
CA SER A 73 -9.50 -3.70 -3.70
C SER A 73 -10.72 -3.62 -2.78
N THR A 74 -11.91 -3.71 -3.35
CA THR A 74 -13.17 -3.77 -2.58
C THR A 74 -13.31 -5.05 -1.75
N ARG A 75 -12.46 -6.05 -1.95
CA ARG A 75 -12.42 -7.25 -1.11
C ARG A 75 -12.05 -6.93 0.34
N ASP A 76 -11.39 -5.78 0.59
CA ASP A 76 -11.07 -5.27 1.92
C ASP A 76 -12.07 -4.22 2.44
N GLN A 77 -13.23 -4.03 1.78
CA GLN A 77 -14.24 -3.05 2.18
C GLN A 77 -14.62 -3.19 3.67
N PHE A 78 -14.75 -4.43 4.17
CA PHE A 78 -15.09 -4.69 5.57
C PHE A 78 -14.03 -4.16 6.56
N LEU A 79 -12.75 -4.16 6.18
CA LEU A 79 -11.68 -3.55 6.96
C LEU A 79 -11.79 -2.03 6.96
N TYR A 80 -12.07 -1.45 5.79
CA TYR A 80 -12.20 -0.01 5.64
C TYR A 80 -13.38 0.58 6.40
N GLU A 81 -14.49 -0.14 6.45
CA GLU A 81 -15.67 0.21 7.26
C GLU A 81 -15.42 0.06 8.77
N ASN A 82 -14.43 -0.72 9.17
CA ASN A 82 -14.10 -1.01 10.57
C ASN A 82 -12.72 -0.48 11.01
N VAL A 83 -12.22 0.59 10.40
CA VAL A 83 -10.93 1.21 10.78
C VAL A 83 -10.87 1.53 12.28
N SER A 84 -11.93 2.09 12.84
CA SER A 84 -12.01 2.41 14.28
C SER A 84 -11.96 1.16 15.17
N GLY A 85 -12.56 0.05 14.74
CA GLY A 85 -12.48 -1.23 15.43
C GLY A 85 -11.09 -1.84 15.39
N GLN A 86 -10.45 -1.82 14.24
CA GLN A 86 -9.06 -2.24 14.07
C GLN A 86 -8.14 -1.41 14.98
N PHE A 87 -8.23 -0.07 14.91
CA PHE A 87 -7.42 0.82 15.74
C PHE A 87 -7.57 0.49 17.22
N ARG A 88 -8.81 0.31 17.70
CA ARG A 88 -9.05 -0.07 19.10
C ARG A 88 -8.45 -1.42 19.47
N MET A 89 -8.52 -2.40 18.57
CA MET A 89 -7.97 -3.75 18.79
C MET A 89 -6.44 -3.70 18.98
N PHE A 90 -5.73 -2.96 18.13
CA PHE A 90 -4.27 -2.92 18.14
C PHE A 90 -3.68 -1.88 19.10
N MET A 91 -4.35 -0.75 19.26
CA MET A 91 -3.84 0.38 20.05
C MET A 91 -4.43 0.45 21.47
N GLY A 92 -5.49 -0.31 21.77
CA GLY A 92 -6.18 -0.26 23.05
C GLY A 92 -6.92 1.05 23.33
N MET A 93 -7.07 1.91 22.33
CA MET A 93 -7.68 3.24 22.43
C MET A 93 -8.77 3.40 21.38
N ASN A 94 -9.71 4.32 21.62
CA ASN A 94 -10.70 4.67 20.61
C ASN A 94 -10.07 5.60 19.56
N TYR A 95 -10.38 5.36 18.31
CA TYR A 95 -10.11 6.30 17.24
C TYR A 95 -11.07 7.48 17.36
N SER A 96 -10.56 8.70 17.43
CA SER A 96 -11.34 9.89 17.74
C SER A 96 -11.75 10.73 16.54
N GLU A 97 -11.19 10.47 15.37
CA GLU A 97 -11.51 11.21 14.13
C GLU A 97 -12.62 10.52 13.35
N GLU A 98 -13.39 11.31 12.60
CA GLU A 98 -14.31 10.78 11.61
C GLU A 98 -13.52 10.21 10.43
N PHE A 99 -13.98 9.07 9.91
CA PHE A 99 -13.39 8.42 8.75
C PHE A 99 -14.38 8.45 7.58
N PRO A 100 -14.54 9.59 6.89
CA PRO A 100 -15.53 9.78 5.82
C PRO A 100 -15.08 9.23 4.47
N CYS A 101 -14.02 8.42 4.45
CA CYS A 101 -13.39 7.93 3.23
C CYS A 101 -14.12 6.71 2.67
N PHE A 102 -14.06 6.55 1.35
CA PHE A 102 -14.60 5.40 0.62
C PHE A 102 -13.63 4.95 -0.48
N ILE A 103 -13.82 3.76 -1.02
CA ILE A 103 -13.06 3.26 -2.18
C ILE A 103 -13.65 3.91 -3.44
N ALA A 104 -12.90 4.83 -4.06
CA ALA A 104 -13.33 5.55 -5.26
C ALA A 104 -13.24 4.69 -6.53
N LYS A 105 -12.33 3.73 -6.54
CA LYS A 105 -12.16 2.77 -7.65
C LYS A 105 -11.71 1.42 -7.11
N ASP A 106 -12.43 0.38 -7.47
CA ASP A 106 -12.02 -1.01 -7.25
C ASP A 106 -10.81 -1.34 -8.13
N LEU A 107 -9.81 -1.98 -7.54
CA LEU A 107 -8.62 -2.47 -8.23
C LEU A 107 -8.49 -3.97 -8.04
N ASP A 108 -8.32 -4.70 -9.15
CA ASP A 108 -8.11 -6.15 -9.15
C ASP A 108 -6.96 -6.54 -10.09
N GLU A 109 -6.67 -7.83 -10.15
CA GLU A 109 -5.59 -8.43 -10.97
C GLU A 109 -5.63 -7.92 -12.41
N GLY A 110 -4.50 -7.38 -12.87
CA GLY A 110 -4.30 -6.94 -14.25
C GLY A 110 -4.81 -5.52 -14.54
N ASP A 111 -5.52 -4.88 -13.62
CA ASP A 111 -5.87 -3.47 -13.76
C ASP A 111 -4.63 -2.59 -13.82
N THR A 112 -4.82 -1.36 -14.31
CA THR A 112 -3.75 -0.37 -14.40
C THR A 112 -4.15 0.97 -13.80
N VAL A 113 -3.14 1.67 -13.25
CA VAL A 113 -3.24 3.05 -12.77
C VAL A 113 -2.12 3.86 -13.39
N ALA A 114 -2.47 4.85 -14.21
CA ALA A 114 -1.51 5.75 -14.84
C ALA A 114 -1.33 7.03 -14.01
N PHE A 115 -0.11 7.54 -13.97
CA PHE A 115 0.23 8.87 -13.46
C PHE A 115 1.44 9.39 -14.21
N GLY A 116 1.40 10.65 -14.61
CA GLY A 116 2.45 11.22 -15.45
C GLY A 116 2.72 10.38 -16.72
N SER A 117 3.95 9.97 -16.90
CA SER A 117 4.41 9.09 -17.99
C SER A 117 4.46 7.60 -17.61
N HIS A 118 4.10 7.25 -16.38
CA HIS A 118 4.22 5.90 -15.84
C HIS A 118 2.89 5.21 -15.63
N THR A 119 2.95 3.87 -15.54
CA THR A 119 1.77 3.04 -15.29
C THR A 119 2.08 1.95 -14.28
N PHE A 120 1.31 1.88 -13.21
CA PHE A 120 1.28 0.71 -12.33
C PHE A 120 0.36 -0.35 -12.90
N ARG A 121 0.84 -1.59 -12.98
CA ARG A 121 0.03 -2.80 -13.13
C ARG A 121 -0.28 -3.37 -11.75
N ILE A 122 -1.53 -3.73 -11.54
CA ILE A 122 -1.99 -4.34 -10.29
C ILE A 122 -1.70 -5.84 -10.31
N ILE A 123 -1.09 -6.33 -9.24
CA ILE A 123 -0.87 -7.76 -8.99
C ILE A 123 -1.62 -8.11 -7.70
N ALA A 124 -2.67 -8.90 -7.80
CA ALA A 124 -3.41 -9.34 -6.62
C ALA A 124 -2.61 -10.38 -5.83
N THR A 125 -2.42 -10.10 -4.54
CA THR A 125 -1.68 -10.93 -3.58
C THR A 125 -2.53 -11.19 -2.32
N PRO A 126 -3.69 -11.87 -2.47
CA PRO A 126 -4.54 -12.16 -1.33
C PRO A 126 -3.85 -13.07 -0.33
N GLY A 127 -4.12 -12.86 0.97
CA GLY A 127 -3.66 -13.74 2.03
C GLY A 127 -3.17 -13.04 3.28
N HIS A 128 -2.54 -11.86 3.22
CA HIS A 128 -2.43 -10.97 4.37
C HIS A 128 -3.81 -10.38 4.66
N THR A 129 -4.44 -9.83 3.63
CA THR A 129 -5.87 -9.54 3.56
C THR A 129 -6.48 -10.18 2.31
N PRO A 130 -7.81 -10.32 2.20
CA PRO A 130 -8.46 -10.79 0.98
C PRO A 130 -8.25 -9.86 -0.23
N GLY A 131 -8.12 -8.56 0.02
CA GLY A 131 -7.95 -7.51 -0.98
C GLY A 131 -6.52 -7.03 -1.15
N GLY A 132 -5.53 -7.74 -0.62
CA GLY A 132 -4.11 -7.38 -0.79
C GLY A 132 -3.70 -7.32 -2.26
N ILE A 133 -3.09 -6.19 -2.66
CA ILE A 133 -2.57 -5.95 -4.01
C ILE A 133 -1.18 -5.31 -3.95
N CYS A 134 -0.39 -5.53 -5.00
CA CYS A 134 0.87 -4.84 -5.22
C CYS A 134 0.77 -3.91 -6.43
N PHE A 135 1.51 -2.81 -6.43
CA PHE A 135 1.64 -1.88 -7.55
C PHE A 135 2.99 -2.10 -8.22
N TYR A 136 3.01 -2.57 -9.45
CA TYR A 136 4.22 -2.86 -10.22
C TYR A 136 4.39 -1.87 -11.37
N CYS A 137 5.50 -1.13 -11.37
CA CYS A 137 5.96 -0.31 -12.51
C CYS A 137 7.06 -1.07 -13.25
N ALA A 138 6.75 -1.57 -14.45
CA ALA A 138 7.68 -2.38 -15.23
C ALA A 138 8.80 -1.53 -15.82
N GLU A 139 8.53 -0.28 -16.20
CA GLU A 139 9.47 0.65 -16.80
C GLU A 139 10.61 0.97 -15.84
N GLU A 140 10.32 1.11 -14.54
CA GLU A 140 11.28 1.43 -13.50
C GLU A 140 11.80 0.18 -12.76
N GLY A 141 11.20 -0.98 -13.00
CA GLY A 141 11.56 -2.21 -12.30
C GLY A 141 11.31 -2.11 -10.79
N VAL A 142 10.19 -1.51 -10.36
CA VAL A 142 9.85 -1.34 -8.95
C VAL A 142 8.49 -1.94 -8.61
N LEU A 143 8.37 -2.47 -7.39
CA LEU A 143 7.17 -3.09 -6.85
C LEU A 143 6.89 -2.51 -5.46
N PHE A 144 5.70 -1.94 -5.26
CA PHE A 144 5.18 -1.59 -3.93
C PHE A 144 4.32 -2.77 -3.47
N SER A 145 4.82 -3.51 -2.48
CA SER A 145 4.23 -4.80 -2.08
C SER A 145 3.26 -4.71 -0.92
N GLY A 146 3.14 -3.55 -0.27
CA GLY A 146 2.42 -3.46 1.00
C GLY A 146 2.88 -4.54 1.97
N ASP A 147 1.92 -5.17 2.62
CA ASP A 147 2.18 -6.25 3.58
C ASP A 147 2.11 -7.65 2.96
N SER A 148 2.33 -7.76 1.65
CA SER A 148 2.44 -9.07 1.01
C SER A 148 3.84 -9.66 1.14
N LEU A 149 4.89 -8.88 0.81
CA LEU A 149 6.29 -9.33 0.80
C LEU A 149 7.16 -8.31 1.53
N PHE A 150 7.94 -8.80 2.48
CA PHE A 150 8.95 -8.06 3.22
C PHE A 150 10.34 -8.64 2.96
N ARG A 151 11.38 -7.91 3.35
CA ARG A 151 12.73 -8.45 3.31
C ARG A 151 12.86 -9.67 4.21
N PHE A 152 13.06 -10.84 3.58
CA PHE A 152 13.20 -12.16 4.21
C PHE A 152 11.97 -12.59 5.02
N SER A 153 10.78 -12.07 4.67
CA SER A 153 9.53 -12.41 5.33
C SER A 153 8.33 -12.17 4.42
N ILE A 154 7.17 -12.57 4.88
CA ILE A 154 5.86 -12.28 4.29
C ILE A 154 4.93 -11.67 5.34
N GLY A 155 3.83 -11.06 4.90
CA GLY A 155 2.80 -10.54 5.78
C GLY A 155 2.19 -11.63 6.67
N ARG A 156 1.78 -11.25 7.88
CA ARG A 156 1.03 -12.15 8.77
C ARG A 156 -0.31 -12.51 8.13
N THR A 157 -0.80 -13.69 8.44
CA THR A 157 -2.00 -14.24 7.81
C THR A 157 -3.02 -14.77 8.82
N ASP A 158 -2.86 -14.38 10.09
CA ASP A 158 -3.66 -14.83 11.23
C ASP A 158 -4.76 -13.83 11.63
N LEU A 159 -4.89 -12.73 10.87
CA LEU A 159 -5.97 -11.76 11.05
C LEU A 159 -7.20 -12.15 10.23
N GLU A 160 -8.30 -11.42 10.43
CA GLU A 160 -9.58 -11.66 9.75
C GLU A 160 -9.40 -11.62 8.21
N GLY A 161 -9.84 -12.69 7.55
CA GLY A 161 -9.71 -12.86 6.10
C GLY A 161 -8.33 -13.36 5.64
N GLY A 162 -7.35 -13.52 6.56
CA GLY A 162 -6.00 -13.98 6.24
C GLY A 162 -5.92 -15.45 5.81
N SER A 163 -4.94 -15.77 4.94
CA SER A 163 -4.70 -17.13 4.45
C SER A 163 -3.25 -17.30 4.01
N THR A 164 -2.46 -18.05 4.78
CA THR A 164 -1.05 -18.31 4.46
C THR A 164 -0.88 -18.99 3.10
N SER A 165 -1.74 -19.96 2.79
CA SER A 165 -1.64 -20.71 1.53
C SER A 165 -1.90 -19.81 0.31
N GLN A 166 -2.87 -18.89 0.40
CA GLN A 166 -3.16 -17.95 -0.68
C GLN A 166 -2.00 -16.97 -0.87
N LEU A 167 -1.44 -16.43 0.21
CA LEU A 167 -0.34 -15.49 0.13
C LEU A 167 0.89 -16.12 -0.51
N ILE A 168 1.32 -17.29 -0.02
CA ILE A 168 2.46 -18.03 -0.57
C ILE A 168 2.22 -18.36 -2.05
N GLN A 169 1.02 -18.81 -2.40
CA GLN A 169 0.67 -19.12 -3.79
C GLN A 169 0.77 -17.86 -4.67
N ALA A 170 0.19 -16.73 -4.26
CA ALA A 170 0.22 -15.49 -5.01
C ALA A 170 1.65 -14.96 -5.17
N LEU A 171 2.44 -14.97 -4.11
CA LEU A 171 3.84 -14.55 -4.15
C LEU A 171 4.65 -15.44 -5.10
N SER A 172 4.60 -16.76 -4.94
CA SER A 172 5.38 -17.70 -5.75
C SER A 172 4.99 -17.67 -7.23
N GLN A 173 3.69 -17.58 -7.54
CA GLN A 173 3.20 -17.68 -8.92
C GLN A 173 3.23 -16.36 -9.69
N LYS A 174 3.23 -15.21 -8.97
CA LYS A 174 3.13 -13.90 -9.62
C LYS A 174 4.32 -13.00 -9.29
N VAL A 175 4.61 -12.77 -8.01
CA VAL A 175 5.63 -11.80 -7.60
C VAL A 175 7.03 -12.35 -7.85
N MET A 176 7.30 -13.61 -7.50
CA MET A 176 8.61 -14.23 -7.73
C MET A 176 8.91 -14.50 -9.22
N THR A 177 7.95 -14.28 -10.11
CA THR A 177 8.18 -14.36 -11.57
C THR A 177 8.61 -13.02 -12.19
N LEU A 178 8.60 -11.94 -11.43
CA LEU A 178 9.09 -10.64 -11.87
C LEU A 178 10.61 -10.68 -12.13
N PRO A 179 11.15 -9.73 -12.91
CA PRO A 179 12.59 -9.64 -13.14
C PRO A 179 13.38 -9.60 -11.83
N ALA A 180 14.46 -10.36 -11.76
CA ALA A 180 15.25 -10.54 -10.52
C ALA A 180 15.75 -9.22 -9.92
N GLN A 181 16.04 -8.21 -10.75
CA GLN A 181 16.49 -6.88 -10.34
C GLN A 181 15.37 -5.96 -9.84
N THR A 182 14.09 -6.38 -9.90
CA THR A 182 12.97 -5.57 -9.42
C THR A 182 13.17 -5.22 -7.95
N VAL A 183 13.17 -3.92 -7.64
CA VAL A 183 13.25 -3.41 -6.27
C VAL A 183 11.88 -3.46 -5.63
N VAL A 184 11.82 -4.02 -4.43
CA VAL A 184 10.58 -4.14 -3.64
C VAL A 184 10.57 -3.10 -2.53
N TYR A 185 9.51 -2.30 -2.51
CA TYR A 185 9.18 -1.31 -1.50
C TYR A 185 8.03 -1.84 -0.64
N PRO A 186 8.31 -2.39 0.55
CA PRO A 186 7.29 -3.03 1.40
C PRO A 186 6.51 -2.01 2.22
N GLY A 187 5.36 -2.43 2.78
CA GLY A 187 4.59 -1.63 3.74
C GLY A 187 5.32 -1.38 5.05
N HIS A 188 6.22 -2.28 5.46
CA HIS A 188 7.05 -2.12 6.65
C HIS A 188 8.49 -2.57 6.40
N GLY A 189 9.43 -1.91 7.10
CA GLY A 189 10.84 -2.28 7.07
C GLY A 189 11.59 -1.82 5.82
N PRO A 190 12.78 -2.36 5.56
CA PRO A 190 13.64 -1.94 4.47
C PRO A 190 13.24 -2.55 3.12
N THR A 191 13.70 -1.90 2.05
CA THR A 191 13.61 -2.42 0.68
C THR A 191 14.38 -3.73 0.50
N THR A 192 13.99 -4.50 -0.52
CA THR A 192 14.67 -5.70 -0.96
C THR A 192 14.61 -5.82 -2.49
N THR A 193 15.01 -6.94 -3.06
CA THR A 193 14.84 -7.25 -4.48
C THR A 193 14.23 -8.62 -4.67
N ILE A 194 13.64 -8.87 -5.83
CA ILE A 194 13.10 -10.19 -6.16
C ILE A 194 14.20 -11.25 -6.08
N ALA A 195 15.43 -10.94 -6.53
CA ALA A 195 16.57 -11.86 -6.43
C ALA A 195 16.92 -12.23 -4.97
N GLU A 196 16.93 -11.25 -4.06
CA GLU A 196 17.20 -11.51 -2.64
C GLU A 196 16.14 -12.40 -2.02
N GLU A 197 14.88 -12.16 -2.35
CA GLU A 197 13.75 -12.94 -1.80
C GLU A 197 13.69 -14.36 -2.39
N GLN A 198 13.97 -14.54 -3.68
CA GLN A 198 14.08 -15.88 -4.30
C GLN A 198 15.16 -16.74 -3.65
N MET A 199 16.27 -16.12 -3.18
CA MET A 199 17.38 -16.84 -2.58
C MET A 199 17.25 -17.08 -1.07
N ASN A 200 16.63 -16.14 -0.35
CA ASN A 200 16.78 -16.08 1.10
C ASN A 200 15.46 -16.03 1.87
N ASN A 201 14.31 -15.87 1.20
CA ASN A 201 13.04 -15.81 1.91
C ASN A 201 12.63 -17.23 2.34
N PRO A 202 12.48 -17.50 3.65
CA PRO A 202 12.21 -18.86 4.15
C PRO A 202 10.79 -19.36 3.86
N TYR A 203 9.91 -18.53 3.31
CA TYR A 203 8.51 -18.86 2.99
C TYR A 203 8.29 -19.16 1.50
N LEU A 204 9.28 -18.88 0.63
CA LEU A 204 9.12 -18.88 -0.84
C LEU A 204 10.09 -19.84 -1.51
#